data_3b73fab3d46ecad4ae4bad97783d0931
#
_entry.id   3b73fab3d46ecad4ae4bad97783d0931
#
_cell.length_a   1.000
_cell.length_b   1.000
_cell.length_c   1.000
_cell.angle_alpha   90.00
_cell.angle_beta   90.00
_cell.angle_gamma   90.00
#
_symmetry.space_group_name_H-M   'P 1'
#
loop_
_entity.id
_entity.type
_entity.pdbx_description
1 polymer ?
#
loop_
_entity_poly.entity_id
_entity_poly.type
_entity_poly.pdbx_seq_one_letter_code
_entity_poly.pdbx_strand_id
1 'polypeptide(L)'
;MYSAGLRRGELLNLKLTDIDSRRMVIMIRQAKGARDRMVPLSPAILEMLREYFRVYRPEEWLFEGQYGGRYSERSIELVLKKAVEDAGIQKNINLHMLRHSYATHLMEAGTNLRYIQELLGHKSPRTTQIYTHVSRESLSKVVSPFDRLKIDHGPAKKK
;
A
#
# COMPACT_ATOMS: atom_id res chain seq x y z
N MET A 1 0.78 -3.04 -1.63
CA MET A 1 1.19 -3.57 -0.30
C MET A 1 2.59 -3.11 0.09
N TYR A 2 3.61 -3.44 -0.66
CA TYR A 2 5.00 -3.04 -0.35
C TYR A 2 5.21 -1.52 -0.29
N SER A 3 4.57 -0.73 -1.15
CA SER A 3 4.77 0.74 -1.22
C SER A 3 4.19 1.54 -0.05
N ALA A 4 3.24 0.98 0.68
CA ALA A 4 2.51 1.68 1.76
C ALA A 4 2.21 0.79 2.97
N GLY A 5 2.81 -0.39 3.05
CA GLY A 5 2.67 -1.31 4.16
C GLY A 5 1.23 -1.80 4.43
N LEU A 6 0.37 -1.87 3.41
CA LEU A 6 -1.04 -2.22 3.58
C LEU A 6 -1.23 -3.69 3.96
N ARG A 7 -2.25 -3.99 4.78
CA ARG A 7 -2.78 -5.35 4.92
C ARG A 7 -3.54 -5.76 3.67
N ARG A 8 -3.64 -7.06 3.39
CA ARG A 8 -4.41 -7.59 2.27
C ARG A 8 -5.83 -7.01 2.22
N GLY A 9 -6.56 -7.12 3.31
CA GLY A 9 -7.94 -6.61 3.39
C GLY A 9 -8.03 -5.09 3.24
N GLU A 10 -7.04 -4.32 3.72
CA GLU A 10 -6.97 -2.88 3.51
C GLU A 10 -6.82 -2.53 2.03
N LEU A 11 -5.90 -3.23 1.33
CA LEU A 11 -5.69 -3.03 -0.10
C LEU A 11 -6.95 -3.32 -0.92
N LEU A 12 -7.62 -4.43 -0.62
CA LEU A 12 -8.83 -4.84 -1.34
C LEU A 12 -10.04 -3.94 -1.05
N ASN A 13 -10.03 -3.23 0.06
CA ASN A 13 -11.09 -2.29 0.45
C ASN A 13 -10.79 -0.84 0.07
N LEU A 14 -9.67 -0.55 -0.62
CA LEU A 14 -9.39 0.80 -1.09
C LEU A 14 -10.40 1.22 -2.15
N LYS A 15 -10.92 2.43 -1.98
CA LYS A 15 -11.73 3.12 -2.98
C LYS A 15 -10.92 4.17 -3.73
N LEU A 16 -11.39 4.58 -4.87
CA LEU A 16 -10.78 5.68 -5.64
C LEU A 16 -10.67 6.95 -4.79
N THR A 17 -11.71 7.23 -3.98
CA THR A 17 -11.77 8.39 -3.07
C THR A 17 -10.77 8.36 -1.91
N ASP A 18 -10.12 7.22 -1.66
CA ASP A 18 -9.12 7.10 -0.61
C ASP A 18 -7.72 7.56 -1.08
N ILE A 19 -7.56 7.84 -2.37
CA ILE A 19 -6.30 8.34 -2.96
C ILE A 19 -6.35 9.86 -3.03
N ASP A 20 -5.61 10.52 -2.15
CA ASP A 20 -5.45 11.97 -2.18
C ASP A 20 -4.12 12.35 -2.85
N SER A 21 -4.17 12.56 -4.15
CA SER A 21 -2.98 12.91 -4.95
C SER A 21 -2.48 14.34 -4.70
N ARG A 22 -3.32 15.24 -4.15
CA ARG A 22 -2.89 16.60 -3.80
C ARG A 22 -2.06 16.61 -2.52
N ARG A 23 -2.48 15.78 -1.55
CA ARG A 23 -1.80 15.66 -0.25
C ARG A 23 -0.76 14.54 -0.23
N MET A 24 -0.66 13.78 -1.31
CA MET A 24 0.22 12.61 -1.45
C MET A 24 0.03 11.60 -0.32
N VAL A 25 -1.23 11.25 -0.01
CA VAL A 25 -1.58 10.28 1.02
C VAL A 25 -2.65 9.30 0.54
N ILE A 26 -2.65 8.11 1.14
CA ILE A 26 -3.71 7.12 1.02
C ILE A 26 -4.44 7.07 2.36
N MET A 27 -5.77 7.23 2.35
CA MET A 27 -6.61 7.07 3.52
C MET A 27 -6.94 5.60 3.73
N ILE A 28 -6.55 5.03 4.85
CA ILE A 28 -6.87 3.65 5.22
C ILE A 28 -8.03 3.68 6.20
N ARG A 29 -9.20 3.38 5.70
CA ARG A 29 -10.41 3.25 6.51
C ARG A 29 -10.45 1.87 7.14
N GLN A 30 -10.68 1.80 8.43
CA GLN A 30 -10.69 0.53 9.15
C GLN A 30 -12.13 0.13 9.52
N ALA A 31 -12.40 -1.18 9.44
CA ALA A 31 -13.66 -1.73 9.92
C ALA A 31 -13.76 -1.59 11.46
N LYS A 32 -15.00 -1.67 11.97
CA LYS A 32 -15.42 -1.50 13.38
C LYS A 32 -14.32 -1.56 14.44
N GLY A 33 -14.11 -0.45 15.15
CA GLY A 33 -13.28 -0.38 16.38
C GLY A 33 -11.80 -0.09 16.17
N ALA A 34 -11.33 0.13 14.96
CA ALA A 34 -10.00 0.61 14.68
C ALA A 34 -10.05 2.05 14.15
N ARG A 35 -8.97 2.82 14.35
CA ARG A 35 -8.88 4.21 13.87
C ARG A 35 -8.42 4.23 12.43
N ASP A 36 -9.01 5.11 11.64
CA ASP A 36 -8.51 5.45 10.32
C ASP A 36 -7.09 5.99 10.41
N ARG A 37 -6.29 5.71 9.41
CA ARG A 37 -4.94 6.24 9.32
C ARG A 37 -4.60 6.68 7.90
N MET A 38 -3.67 7.61 7.80
CA MET A 38 -3.08 8.01 6.53
C MET A 38 -1.71 7.36 6.37
N VAL A 39 -1.40 6.93 5.16
CA VAL A 39 -0.06 6.48 4.78
C VAL A 39 0.43 7.27 3.58
N PRO A 40 1.75 7.49 3.43
CA PRO A 40 2.30 8.19 2.28
C PRO A 40 1.93 7.51 0.96
N LEU A 41 1.54 8.32 -0.02
CA LEU A 41 1.39 7.90 -1.41
C LEU A 41 2.71 8.18 -2.14
N SER A 42 3.38 7.11 -2.54
CA SER A 42 4.60 7.21 -3.34
C SER A 42 4.32 7.85 -4.70
N PRO A 43 5.15 8.82 -5.17
CA PRO A 43 5.04 9.37 -6.52
C PRO A 43 5.04 8.30 -7.61
N ALA A 44 5.93 7.32 -7.52
CA ALA A 44 5.99 6.23 -8.48
C ALA A 44 4.70 5.39 -8.50
N ILE A 45 4.11 5.12 -7.32
CA ILE A 45 2.81 4.44 -7.25
C ILE A 45 1.69 5.29 -7.82
N LEU A 46 1.68 6.60 -7.59
CA LEU A 46 0.67 7.49 -8.16
C LEU A 46 0.67 7.43 -9.69
N GLU A 47 1.84 7.44 -10.32
CA GLU A 47 1.95 7.30 -11.78
C GLU A 47 1.39 5.95 -12.26
N MET A 48 1.77 4.84 -11.61
CA MET A 48 1.23 3.52 -11.93
C MET A 48 -0.30 3.45 -11.75
N LEU A 49 -0.84 4.07 -10.70
CA LEU A 49 -2.29 4.13 -10.48
C LEU A 49 -3.00 4.97 -11.55
N ARG A 50 -2.39 6.05 -12.03
CA ARG A 50 -2.92 6.84 -13.14
C ARG A 50 -2.98 6.06 -14.44
N GLU A 51 -1.92 5.30 -14.76
CA GLU A 51 -1.89 4.41 -15.92
C GLU A 51 -2.94 3.30 -15.78
N TYR A 52 -3.00 2.66 -14.62
CA TYR A 52 -4.03 1.67 -14.33
C TYR A 52 -5.43 2.24 -14.53
N PHE A 53 -5.71 3.43 -13.98
CA PHE A 53 -7.01 4.09 -14.13
C PHE A 53 -7.36 4.40 -15.60
N ARG A 54 -6.40 4.81 -16.41
CA ARG A 54 -6.62 5.06 -17.85
C ARG A 54 -7.06 3.80 -18.60
N VAL A 55 -6.51 2.65 -18.22
CA VAL A 55 -6.75 1.37 -18.91
C VAL A 55 -8.03 0.70 -18.41
N TYR A 56 -8.22 0.61 -17.10
CA TYR A 56 -9.26 -0.23 -16.49
C TYR A 56 -10.52 0.55 -16.10
N ARG A 57 -10.43 1.88 -15.91
CA ARG A 57 -11.55 2.76 -15.57
C ARG A 57 -12.41 2.24 -14.42
N PRO A 58 -11.83 1.89 -13.27
CA PRO A 58 -12.61 1.45 -12.11
C PRO A 58 -13.58 2.54 -11.65
N GLU A 59 -14.75 2.15 -11.12
CA GLU A 59 -15.83 3.06 -10.76
C GLU A 59 -15.88 3.35 -9.25
N GLU A 60 -15.74 2.34 -8.42
CA GLU A 60 -15.84 2.48 -6.97
C GLU A 60 -14.55 2.04 -6.26
N TRP A 61 -14.14 0.81 -6.48
CA TRP A 61 -12.97 0.23 -5.81
C TRP A 61 -11.70 0.57 -6.59
N LEU A 62 -10.61 0.83 -5.89
CA LEU A 62 -9.34 1.07 -6.57
C LEU A 62 -8.94 -0.10 -7.46
N PHE A 63 -9.18 -1.32 -6.97
CA PHE A 63 -8.98 -2.56 -7.75
C PHE A 63 -10.31 -3.31 -7.83
N GLU A 64 -10.83 -3.42 -9.03
CA GLU A 64 -12.09 -4.10 -9.32
C GLU A 64 -11.87 -5.47 -9.97
N GLY A 65 -12.79 -6.38 -9.69
CA GLY A 65 -12.83 -7.69 -10.33
C GLY A 65 -13.31 -7.61 -11.78
N GLN A 66 -13.10 -8.66 -12.52
CA GLN A 66 -13.44 -8.75 -13.96
C GLN A 66 -14.92 -8.45 -14.26
N TYR A 67 -15.81 -8.71 -13.30
CA TYR A 67 -17.26 -8.50 -13.43
C TYR A 67 -17.76 -7.32 -12.58
N GLY A 68 -16.89 -6.41 -12.25
CA GLY A 68 -17.17 -5.33 -11.29
C GLY A 68 -17.01 -5.78 -9.83
N GLY A 69 -17.25 -4.82 -8.92
CA GLY A 69 -17.09 -5.04 -7.49
C GLY A 69 -15.65 -5.23 -7.04
N ARG A 70 -15.49 -5.52 -5.77
CA ARG A 70 -14.18 -5.60 -5.12
C ARG A 70 -13.34 -6.77 -5.65
N TYR A 71 -12.06 -6.55 -5.87
CA TYR A 71 -11.10 -7.59 -6.23
C TYR A 71 -11.02 -8.68 -5.14
N SER A 72 -10.93 -9.96 -5.53
CA SER A 72 -10.99 -11.07 -4.58
C SER A 72 -9.62 -11.34 -3.91
N GLU A 73 -9.67 -11.91 -2.70
CA GLU A 73 -8.46 -12.36 -1.99
C GLU A 73 -7.71 -13.43 -2.79
N ARG A 74 -8.43 -14.36 -3.40
CA ARG A 74 -7.85 -15.41 -4.24
C ARG A 74 -7.16 -14.83 -5.48
N SER A 75 -7.77 -13.83 -6.10
CA SER A 75 -7.20 -13.22 -7.30
C SER A 75 -5.87 -12.51 -7.01
N ILE A 76 -5.77 -11.77 -5.90
CA ILE A 76 -4.51 -11.11 -5.55
C ILE A 76 -3.41 -12.11 -5.17
N GLU A 77 -3.77 -13.25 -4.58
CA GLU A 77 -2.81 -14.33 -4.31
C GLU A 77 -2.29 -14.96 -5.61
N LEU A 78 -3.16 -15.16 -6.59
CA LEU A 78 -2.77 -15.66 -7.92
C LEU A 78 -1.86 -14.66 -8.66
N VAL A 79 -2.16 -13.36 -8.57
CA VAL A 79 -1.28 -12.31 -9.13
C VAL A 79 0.11 -12.37 -8.49
N LEU A 80 0.19 -12.49 -7.16
CA LEU A 80 1.47 -12.61 -6.48
C LEU A 80 2.21 -13.88 -6.90
N LYS A 81 1.52 -15.02 -6.93
CA LYS A 81 2.11 -16.30 -7.33
C LYS A 81 2.72 -16.22 -8.73
N LYS A 82 1.96 -15.68 -9.68
CA LYS A 82 2.46 -15.46 -11.04
C LYS A 82 3.69 -14.55 -11.07
N ALA A 83 3.68 -13.45 -10.34
CA ALA A 83 4.80 -12.53 -10.29
C ALA A 83 6.08 -13.18 -9.70
N VAL A 84 5.92 -14.05 -8.70
CA VAL A 84 7.00 -14.83 -8.08
C VAL A 84 7.58 -15.83 -9.07
N GLU A 85 6.72 -16.53 -9.82
CA GLU A 85 7.10 -17.48 -10.87
C GLU A 85 7.84 -16.76 -12.01
N ASP A 86 7.27 -15.66 -12.51
CA ASP A 86 7.86 -14.86 -13.60
C ASP A 86 9.23 -14.27 -13.20
N ALA A 87 9.45 -13.99 -11.91
CA ALA A 87 10.73 -13.52 -11.38
C ALA A 87 11.73 -14.64 -11.06
N GLY A 88 11.38 -15.90 -11.25
CA GLY A 88 12.25 -17.05 -10.96
C GLY A 88 12.55 -17.25 -9.46
N ILE A 89 11.72 -16.72 -8.57
CA ILE A 89 11.94 -16.80 -7.12
C ILE A 89 11.50 -18.16 -6.61
N GLN A 90 12.46 -18.93 -6.04
CA GLN A 90 12.21 -20.29 -5.52
C GLN A 90 11.56 -20.31 -4.13
N LYS A 91 11.53 -19.18 -3.42
CA LYS A 91 10.95 -19.10 -2.08
C LYS A 91 9.44 -19.03 -2.13
N ASN A 92 8.80 -19.65 -1.14
CA ASN A 92 7.36 -19.47 -0.93
C ASN A 92 7.09 -18.05 -0.39
N ILE A 93 6.56 -17.18 -1.24
CA ILE A 93 6.24 -15.79 -0.94
C ILE A 93 4.74 -15.64 -0.72
N ASN A 94 4.34 -14.94 0.34
CA ASN A 94 2.97 -14.56 0.59
C ASN A 94 2.80 -13.03 0.68
N LEU A 95 1.57 -12.57 0.59
CA LEU A 95 1.24 -11.13 0.60
C LEU A 95 1.72 -10.42 1.87
N HIS A 96 1.70 -11.10 3.01
CA HIS A 96 2.15 -10.51 4.28
C HIS A 96 3.65 -10.19 4.27
N MET A 97 4.44 -10.98 3.57
CA MET A 97 5.89 -10.74 3.44
C MET A 97 6.19 -9.41 2.74
N LEU A 98 5.35 -8.98 1.79
CA LEU A 98 5.51 -7.65 1.15
C LEU A 98 5.39 -6.52 2.17
N ARG A 99 4.42 -6.62 3.08
CA ARG A 99 4.27 -5.66 4.17
C ARG A 99 5.41 -5.75 5.19
N HIS A 100 5.88 -6.95 5.47
CA HIS A 100 7.03 -7.15 6.36
C HIS A 100 8.30 -6.52 5.77
N SER A 101 8.56 -6.75 4.49
CA SER A 101 9.67 -6.11 3.77
C SER A 101 9.59 -4.60 3.78
N TYR A 102 8.38 -4.00 3.63
CA TYR A 102 8.20 -2.56 3.78
C TYR A 102 8.68 -2.07 5.15
N ALA A 103 8.26 -2.74 6.24
CA ALA A 103 8.66 -2.37 7.59
C ALA A 103 10.18 -2.50 7.80
N THR A 104 10.78 -3.60 7.34
CA THR A 104 12.22 -3.86 7.44
C THR A 104 13.03 -2.80 6.70
N HIS A 105 12.66 -2.52 5.45
CA HIS A 105 13.38 -1.52 4.64
C HIS A 105 13.22 -0.09 5.16
N LEU A 106 12.10 0.25 5.80
CA LEU A 106 11.97 1.52 6.51
C LEU A 106 12.90 1.59 7.73
N MET A 107 13.03 0.50 8.50
CA MET A 107 13.97 0.43 9.63
C MET A 107 15.42 0.55 9.16
N GLU A 108 15.79 -0.17 8.12
CA GLU A 108 17.14 -0.11 7.50
C GLU A 108 17.45 1.28 6.95
N ALA A 109 16.41 2.00 6.48
CA ALA A 109 16.52 3.39 6.04
C ALA A 109 16.59 4.40 7.19
N GLY A 110 16.60 3.95 8.45
CA GLY A 110 16.69 4.80 9.63
C GLY A 110 15.36 5.43 10.08
N THR A 111 14.22 4.98 9.54
CA THR A 111 12.91 5.47 9.99
C THR A 111 12.65 5.02 11.42
N ASN A 112 12.24 5.96 12.29
CA ASN A 112 11.95 5.66 13.67
C ASN A 112 10.86 4.59 13.81
N LEU A 113 11.09 3.59 14.67
CA LEU A 113 10.19 2.45 14.89
C LEU A 113 8.75 2.87 15.22
N ARG A 114 8.58 3.98 15.92
CA ARG A 114 7.26 4.54 16.25
C ARG A 114 6.46 4.94 15.02
N TYR A 115 7.11 5.62 14.07
CA TYR A 115 6.47 5.98 12.80
C TYR A 115 6.08 4.74 11.99
N ILE A 116 6.97 3.74 11.98
CA ILE A 116 6.68 2.46 11.31
C ILE A 116 5.46 1.79 11.92
N GLN A 117 5.36 1.74 13.26
CA GLN A 117 4.20 1.17 13.97
C GLN A 117 2.90 1.91 13.62
N GLU A 118 2.94 3.24 13.54
CA GLU A 118 1.80 4.06 13.17
C GLU A 118 1.37 3.84 11.73
N LEU A 119 2.32 3.87 10.78
CA LEU A 119 2.07 3.58 9.37
C LEU A 119 1.45 2.19 9.18
N LEU A 120 1.91 1.22 9.94
CA LEU A 120 1.39 -0.13 9.91
C LEU A 120 0.06 -0.29 10.66
N GLY A 121 -0.34 0.67 11.49
CA GLY A 121 -1.55 0.58 12.30
C GLY A 121 -1.47 -0.57 13.30
N HIS A 122 -0.34 -0.69 14.00
CA HIS A 122 -0.21 -1.63 15.12
C HIS A 122 -0.87 -1.04 16.36
N LYS A 123 -1.86 -1.76 16.89
CA LYS A 123 -2.52 -1.39 18.15
C LYS A 123 -1.61 -1.71 19.32
N SER A 124 -0.79 -0.77 19.79
CA SER A 124 -0.28 -0.83 21.14
C SER A 124 -1.16 0.02 22.06
N PRO A 125 -1.75 -0.55 23.14
CA PRO A 125 -2.65 0.20 24.02
C PRO A 125 -1.99 1.35 24.76
N ARG A 126 -0.67 1.36 24.87
CA ARG A 126 0.12 2.34 25.65
C ARG A 126 0.49 3.61 24.89
N THR A 127 0.26 3.70 23.60
CA THR A 127 0.80 4.78 22.75
C THR A 127 -0.24 5.81 22.31
N THR A 128 -1.49 5.68 22.73
CA THR A 128 -2.59 6.54 22.25
C THR A 128 -2.55 7.97 22.82
N GLN A 129 -1.84 8.20 23.90
CA GLN A 129 -1.79 9.53 24.55
C GLN A 129 -0.72 10.49 24.02
N ILE A 130 0.25 10.03 23.25
CA ILE A 130 1.39 10.83 22.79
C ILE A 130 1.25 11.31 21.34
N TYR A 131 0.31 10.78 20.55
CA TYR A 131 0.25 10.93 19.08
C TYR A 131 -0.89 11.77 18.53
N THR A 132 -1.43 12.70 19.29
CA THR A 132 -2.30 13.74 18.71
C THR A 132 -1.56 14.71 17.77
N HIS A 133 -0.23 14.59 17.65
CA HIS A 133 0.63 15.49 16.88
C HIS A 133 1.70 14.80 16.02
N VAL A 134 1.35 13.72 15.28
CA VAL A 134 2.16 13.44 14.08
C VAL A 134 1.79 14.51 13.07
N SER A 135 2.62 15.55 13.02
CA SER A 135 2.40 16.64 12.09
C SER A 135 2.47 16.10 10.66
N ARG A 136 1.68 16.67 9.77
CA ARG A 136 1.74 16.38 8.30
C ARG A 136 3.19 16.46 7.78
N GLU A 137 3.98 17.31 8.35
CA GLU A 137 5.41 17.51 8.07
C GLU A 137 6.27 16.28 8.34
N SER A 138 5.96 15.50 9.37
CA SER A 138 6.70 14.27 9.70
C SER A 138 6.39 13.13 8.76
N LEU A 139 5.14 13.03 8.27
CA LEU A 139 4.74 12.02 7.27
C LEU A 139 5.34 12.32 5.89
N SER A 140 5.48 13.59 5.51
CA SER A 140 6.06 13.98 4.22
C SER A 140 7.56 13.65 4.10
N LYS A 141 8.26 13.46 5.23
CA LYS A 141 9.67 13.08 5.28
C LYS A 141 9.90 11.57 5.14
N VAL A 142 8.85 10.76 5.25
CA VAL A 142 8.95 9.31 5.10
C VAL A 142 8.91 8.96 3.61
N VAL A 143 10.08 8.63 3.05
CA VAL A 143 10.19 8.16 1.67
C VAL A 143 9.82 6.68 1.62
N SER A 144 8.90 6.32 0.72
CA SER A 144 8.53 4.92 0.52
C SER A 144 9.75 4.13 0.02
N PRO A 145 10.02 2.92 0.56
CA PRO A 145 11.02 2.03 -0.01
C PRO A 145 10.77 1.73 -1.49
N PHE A 146 9.53 1.81 -1.95
CA PHE A 146 9.17 1.61 -3.34
C PHE A 146 9.79 2.67 -4.27
N ASP A 147 9.91 3.93 -3.83
CA ASP A 147 10.51 5.01 -4.63
C ASP A 147 12.03 4.85 -4.84
N ARG A 148 12.66 3.99 -4.04
CA ARG A 148 14.09 3.65 -4.18
C ARG A 148 14.34 2.49 -5.15
N LEU A 149 13.28 1.78 -5.55
CA LEU A 149 13.38 0.71 -6.54
C LEU A 149 13.47 1.34 -7.94
N LYS A 150 14.49 0.97 -8.70
CA LYS A 150 14.56 1.28 -10.14
C LYS A 150 13.66 0.28 -10.87
N ILE A 151 12.36 0.61 -10.98
CA ILE A 151 11.39 -0.24 -11.68
C ILE A 151 11.24 0.31 -13.10
N ASP A 152 11.51 -0.54 -14.08
CA ASP A 152 11.19 -0.23 -15.48
C ASP A 152 9.70 -0.46 -15.71
N HIS A 153 8.96 0.61 -15.93
CA HIS A 153 7.52 0.58 -16.17
C HIS A 153 7.27 0.25 -17.64
N GLY A 154 7.35 -1.01 -18.00
CA GLY A 154 6.89 -1.46 -19.31
C GLY A 154 5.39 -1.15 -19.50
N PRO A 155 4.92 -0.89 -20.75
CA PRO A 155 3.52 -0.52 -21.00
C PRO A 155 2.55 -1.58 -20.51
N ALA A 156 1.46 -1.13 -19.85
CA ALA A 156 0.40 -2.01 -19.36
C ALA A 156 -0.20 -2.83 -20.51
N LYS A 157 -0.04 -4.14 -20.46
CA LYS A 157 -0.63 -5.04 -21.47
C LYS A 157 -2.14 -5.09 -21.23
N LYS A 158 -2.91 -4.64 -22.25
CA LYS A 158 -4.35 -4.90 -22.30
C LYS A 158 -4.57 -6.41 -22.35
N LYS A 159 -5.50 -6.89 -21.53
CA LYS A 159 -6.14 -8.21 -21.73
C LYS A 159 -7.33 -8.06 -22.65
#